data_2acbc04413002f1f2855cfea90cada86
#
_entry.id   2acbc04413002f1f2855cfea90cada86
#
_cell.length_a   1.000
_cell.length_b   1.000
_cell.length_c   1.000
_cell.angle_alpha   90.00
_cell.angle_beta   90.00
_cell.angle_gamma   90.00
#
_symmetry.space_group_name_H-M   'P 1'
#
loop_
_entity.id
_entity.type
_entity.pdbx_description
1 polymer ?
#
loop_
_entity_poly.entity_id
_entity_poly.type
_entity_poly.pdbx_seq_one_letter_code
_entity_poly.pdbx_strand_id
1 'polypeptide(L)'
;MLLDTRQERPENKEGFNPNVQNEVINAVATQSQKTSFWILVVLGSLTVIGFFIFLYIWFASWPNKFNSQQLKINNSASSIEVNLAKRKDTLIKLFEQTKAYLKFENDTYTKVAELRSGKTAKNNINESNKEQILMNSIARDINIAYEQYPNLKANSIIVDLISASQYIENEIAASRRLYNMDVTQFNQSIMLYPAVVKAEKMKLYTLPLFVASEEQKKDVDMSGLSDFNK
;
A
#
# COMPACT_ATOMS: atom_id res chain seq x y z
N MET A 1 8.44 11.04 2.53
CA MET A 1 7.69 11.84 3.51
C MET A 1 7.45 10.97 4.74
N LEU A 2 7.88 11.35 5.92
CA LEU A 2 7.64 10.58 7.13
C LEU A 2 6.15 10.67 7.47
N LEU A 3 5.49 9.52 7.61
CA LEU A 3 4.11 9.44 8.03
C LEU A 3 4.07 9.77 9.52
N ASP A 4 3.66 10.99 9.88
CA ASP A 4 3.53 11.42 11.26
C ASP A 4 2.09 11.21 11.72
N THR A 5 1.86 10.11 12.44
CA THR A 5 0.54 9.76 13.01
C THR A 5 0.12 10.65 14.19
N ARG A 6 0.91 11.68 14.52
CA ARG A 6 0.59 12.70 15.53
C ARG A 6 -0.08 13.94 14.93
N GLN A 7 -0.10 14.04 13.60
CA GLN A 7 -0.82 15.10 12.88
C GLN A 7 -2.31 14.78 12.78
N GLU A 8 -3.09 15.78 12.35
CA GLU A 8 -4.54 15.65 12.23
C GLU A 8 -4.94 14.43 11.40
N ARG A 9 -5.98 13.74 11.86
CA ARG A 9 -6.58 12.59 11.21
C ARG A 9 -6.86 12.89 9.74
N PRO A 10 -6.31 12.11 8.78
CA PRO A 10 -6.68 12.29 7.39
C PRO A 10 -8.17 11.99 7.20
N GLU A 11 -8.88 12.90 6.54
CA GLU A 11 -10.27 12.66 6.17
C GLU A 11 -10.37 11.41 5.28
N ASN A 12 -11.33 10.55 5.59
CA ASN A 12 -11.67 9.39 4.77
C ASN A 12 -12.12 9.87 3.39
N LYS A 13 -11.25 9.77 2.38
CA LYS A 13 -11.62 10.06 0.99
C LYS A 13 -11.99 8.77 0.28
N GLU A 14 -13.09 8.84 -0.44
CA GLU A 14 -13.68 7.77 -1.26
C GLU A 14 -12.62 7.03 -2.10
N GLY A 15 -12.63 5.70 -2.03
CA GLY A 15 -11.73 4.83 -2.81
C GLY A 15 -11.32 3.55 -2.09
N PHE A 16 -11.71 3.38 -0.82
CA PHE A 16 -11.47 2.16 -0.06
C PHE A 16 -12.72 1.26 0.00
N ASN A 17 -12.46 -0.03 -0.04
CA ASN A 17 -13.45 -1.09 -0.13
C ASN A 17 -14.47 -1.07 1.02
N PRO A 18 -15.79 -1.12 0.73
CA PRO A 18 -16.83 -1.14 1.74
C PRO A 18 -16.88 -2.41 2.62
N ASN A 19 -16.25 -3.51 2.19
CA ASN A 19 -16.24 -4.76 2.95
C ASN A 19 -15.11 -4.89 3.97
N VAL A 20 -14.19 -3.92 4.01
CA VAL A 20 -13.18 -3.81 5.06
C VAL A 20 -13.41 -2.47 5.73
N GLN A 21 -13.74 -2.47 7.02
CA GLN A 21 -13.82 -1.24 7.81
C GLN A 21 -12.41 -0.63 7.90
N ASN A 22 -12.09 0.17 6.90
CA ASN A 22 -10.81 0.88 6.79
C ASN A 22 -10.92 2.28 7.40
N GLU A 23 -11.81 2.42 8.40
CA GLU A 23 -11.94 3.65 9.14
C GLU A 23 -10.69 3.90 9.99
N VAL A 24 -10.20 5.12 9.90
CA VAL A 24 -9.12 5.59 10.76
C VAL A 24 -9.70 5.82 12.16
N ILE A 25 -9.32 4.98 13.11
CA ILE A 25 -9.79 5.04 14.49
C ILE A 25 -8.67 5.58 15.37
N ASN A 26 -8.98 6.60 16.17
CA ASN A 26 -8.05 7.10 17.17
C ASN A 26 -7.83 6.04 18.25
N ALA A 27 -6.60 5.91 18.74
CA ALA A 27 -6.32 5.08 19.90
C ALA A 27 -6.95 5.76 21.13
N VAL A 28 -8.04 5.17 21.65
CA VAL A 28 -8.73 5.66 22.86
C VAL A 28 -8.72 4.57 23.89
N ALA A 29 -8.10 4.85 25.03
CA ALA A 29 -8.16 3.96 26.18
C ALA A 29 -9.50 4.14 26.93
N THR A 30 -10.15 3.03 27.27
CA THR A 30 -11.37 3.07 28.10
C THR A 30 -11.05 3.59 29.49
N GLN A 31 -12.07 4.16 30.17
CA GLN A 31 -11.89 4.68 31.53
C GLN A 31 -11.38 3.60 32.49
N SER A 32 -11.86 2.37 32.37
CA SER A 32 -11.39 1.23 33.14
C SER A 32 -9.91 0.92 32.90
N GLN A 33 -9.45 0.96 31.65
CA GLN A 33 -8.04 0.76 31.29
C GLN A 33 -7.14 1.86 31.88
N LYS A 34 -7.59 3.10 31.84
CA LYS A 34 -6.85 4.23 32.44
C LYS A 34 -6.73 4.05 33.96
N THR A 35 -7.83 3.69 34.62
CA THR A 35 -7.87 3.48 36.07
C THR A 35 -6.99 2.30 36.48
N SER A 36 -7.12 1.14 35.83
CA SER A 36 -6.27 -0.04 36.08
C SER A 36 -4.78 0.25 35.91
N PHE A 37 -4.45 0.99 34.86
CA PHE A 37 -3.09 1.39 34.60
C PHE A 37 -2.49 2.22 35.75
N TRP A 38 -3.22 3.23 36.24
CA TRP A 38 -2.75 4.05 37.34
C TRP A 38 -2.68 3.31 38.68
N ILE A 39 -3.59 2.36 38.94
CA ILE A 39 -3.51 1.48 40.09
C ILE A 39 -2.24 0.62 40.04
N LEU A 40 -1.90 0.04 38.90
CA LEU A 40 -0.66 -0.74 38.73
C LEU A 40 0.59 0.12 38.91
N VAL A 41 0.56 1.36 38.43
CA VAL A 41 1.66 2.33 38.65
C VAL A 41 1.86 2.62 40.14
N VAL A 42 0.78 2.87 40.88
CA VAL A 42 0.82 3.14 42.31
C VAL A 42 1.34 1.93 43.08
N LEU A 43 0.83 0.72 42.79
CA LEU A 43 1.29 -0.52 43.41
C LEU A 43 2.76 -0.84 43.07
N GLY A 44 3.18 -0.63 41.83
CA GLY A 44 4.56 -0.82 41.40
C GLY A 44 5.53 0.22 41.96
N SER A 45 5.05 1.42 42.26
CA SER A 45 5.88 2.49 42.85
C SER A 45 6.17 2.29 44.35
N LEU A 46 5.48 1.36 44.99
CA LEU A 46 5.82 0.96 46.35
C LEU A 46 7.21 0.30 46.43
N THR A 47 7.75 -0.16 45.31
CA THR A 47 9.15 -0.57 45.22
C THR A 47 9.91 0.42 44.34
N VAL A 48 10.98 0.98 44.78
CA VAL A 48 11.83 1.95 44.05
C VAL A 48 12.23 1.42 42.68
N ILE A 49 12.55 0.12 42.59
CA ILE A 49 12.90 -0.58 41.33
C ILE A 49 11.74 -0.58 40.34
N GLY A 50 10.52 -0.91 40.80
CA GLY A 50 9.34 -0.92 39.94
C GLY A 50 9.02 0.44 39.33
N PHE A 51 9.26 1.52 40.09
CA PHE A 51 9.09 2.88 39.60
C PHE A 51 10.07 3.22 38.45
N PHE A 52 11.36 2.89 38.59
CA PHE A 52 12.35 3.13 37.54
C PHE A 52 12.05 2.28 36.28
N ILE A 53 11.64 1.03 36.42
CA ILE A 53 11.21 0.19 35.28
C ILE A 53 10.01 0.82 34.58
N PHE A 54 9.01 1.29 35.34
CA PHE A 54 7.85 1.97 34.77
C PHE A 54 8.25 3.23 34.00
N LEU A 55 9.13 4.07 34.54
CA LEU A 55 9.62 5.26 33.87
C LEU A 55 10.33 4.91 32.54
N TYR A 56 11.17 3.90 32.55
CA TYR A 56 11.84 3.42 31.34
C TYR A 56 10.85 2.96 30.27
N ILE A 57 9.87 2.13 30.62
CA ILE A 57 8.85 1.66 29.70
C ILE A 57 8.02 2.83 29.15
N TRP A 58 7.60 3.73 30.04
CA TRP A 58 6.75 4.86 29.67
C TRP A 58 7.43 5.91 28.79
N PHE A 59 8.69 6.28 29.11
CA PHE A 59 9.37 7.37 28.43
C PHE A 59 10.25 6.90 27.26
N ALA A 60 10.75 5.67 27.28
CA ALA A 60 11.68 5.17 26.28
C ALA A 60 11.12 4.00 25.48
N SER A 61 10.70 2.92 26.12
CA SER A 61 10.40 1.67 25.41
C SER A 61 9.21 1.81 24.45
N TRP A 62 8.07 2.29 24.92
CA TRP A 62 6.87 2.42 24.05
C TRP A 62 7.03 3.47 22.95
N PRO A 63 7.48 4.71 23.22
CA PRO A 63 7.69 5.67 22.15
C PRO A 63 8.66 5.17 21.08
N ASN A 64 9.76 4.55 21.50
CA ASN A 64 10.75 4.00 20.57
C ASN A 64 10.16 2.85 19.74
N LYS A 65 9.36 1.98 20.35
CA LYS A 65 8.66 0.91 19.64
C LYS A 65 7.70 1.47 18.58
N PHE A 66 6.87 2.43 18.94
CA PHE A 66 5.93 3.06 17.99
C PHE A 66 6.66 3.78 16.87
N ASN A 67 7.67 4.57 17.18
CA ASN A 67 8.49 5.26 16.18
C ASN A 67 9.18 4.26 15.23
N SER A 68 9.73 3.17 15.77
CA SER A 68 10.36 2.12 14.96
C SER A 68 9.35 1.46 14.00
N GLN A 69 8.13 1.20 14.47
CA GLN A 69 7.07 0.65 13.62
C GLN A 69 6.63 1.62 12.52
N GLN A 70 6.52 2.92 12.83
CA GLN A 70 6.24 3.95 11.82
C GLN A 70 7.33 4.03 10.76
N LEU A 71 8.60 3.93 11.16
CA LEU A 71 9.72 3.89 10.22
C LEU A 71 9.66 2.66 9.30
N LYS A 72 9.28 1.48 9.82
CA LYS A 72 9.06 0.29 9.00
C LYS A 72 7.96 0.49 7.98
N ILE A 73 6.82 1.06 8.40
CA ILE A 73 5.69 1.38 7.50
C ILE A 73 6.13 2.35 6.41
N ASN A 74 6.89 3.39 6.74
CA ASN A 74 7.42 4.33 5.76
C ASN A 74 8.36 3.63 4.74
N ASN A 75 9.19 2.71 5.22
CA ASN A 75 10.08 1.94 4.36
C ASN A 75 9.29 1.02 3.40
N SER A 76 8.28 0.31 3.91
CA SER A 76 7.40 -0.53 3.10
C SER A 76 6.62 0.29 2.07
N ALA A 77 6.12 1.49 2.45
CA ALA A 77 5.46 2.42 1.54
C ALA A 77 6.41 2.91 0.44
N SER A 78 7.64 3.29 0.81
CA SER A 78 8.67 3.70 -0.17
C SER A 78 9.01 2.57 -1.15
N SER A 79 9.04 1.32 -0.70
CA SER A 79 9.27 0.16 -1.57
C SER A 79 8.17 0.00 -2.62
N ILE A 80 6.92 0.29 -2.28
CA ILE A 80 5.81 0.30 -3.24
C ILE A 80 6.04 1.39 -4.29
N GLU A 81 6.37 2.61 -3.88
CA GLU A 81 6.61 3.74 -4.79
C GLU A 81 7.76 3.45 -5.76
N VAL A 82 8.87 2.89 -5.26
CA VAL A 82 10.02 2.50 -6.10
C VAL A 82 9.63 1.43 -7.13
N ASN A 83 8.85 0.43 -6.74
CA ASN A 83 8.42 -0.61 -7.66
C ASN A 83 7.38 -0.10 -8.67
N LEU A 84 6.50 0.83 -8.30
CA LEU A 84 5.60 1.50 -9.23
C LEU A 84 6.38 2.34 -10.26
N ALA A 85 7.41 3.05 -9.86
CA ALA A 85 8.29 3.79 -10.77
C ALA A 85 9.00 2.86 -11.76
N LYS A 86 9.54 1.72 -11.28
CA LYS A 86 10.15 0.69 -12.15
C LYS A 86 9.13 0.12 -13.13
N ARG A 87 7.89 -0.14 -12.70
CA ARG A 87 6.81 -0.62 -13.57
C ARG A 87 6.52 0.36 -14.69
N LYS A 88 6.37 1.64 -14.35
CA LYS A 88 6.18 2.72 -15.30
C LYS A 88 7.28 2.73 -16.39
N ASP A 89 8.55 2.75 -15.98
CA ASP A 89 9.68 2.76 -16.89
C ASP A 89 9.73 1.52 -17.79
N THR A 90 9.42 0.35 -17.23
CA THR A 90 9.39 -0.92 -17.98
C THR A 90 8.28 -0.93 -19.01
N LEU A 91 7.07 -0.46 -18.67
CA LEU A 91 5.95 -0.37 -19.60
C LEU A 91 6.22 0.61 -20.74
N ILE A 92 6.85 1.75 -20.46
CA ILE A 92 7.25 2.71 -21.48
C ILE A 92 8.26 2.10 -22.43
N LYS A 93 9.29 1.39 -21.93
CA LYS A 93 10.28 0.70 -22.75
C LYS A 93 9.65 -0.39 -23.60
N LEU A 94 8.76 -1.18 -23.00
CA LEU A 94 8.05 -2.26 -23.68
C LEU A 94 7.16 -1.72 -24.81
N PHE A 95 6.44 -0.63 -24.57
CA PHE A 95 5.67 0.05 -25.61
C PHE A 95 6.56 0.55 -26.76
N GLU A 96 7.71 1.17 -26.44
CA GLU A 96 8.65 1.66 -27.46
C GLU A 96 9.21 0.52 -28.34
N GLN A 97 9.48 -0.63 -27.77
CA GLN A 97 9.96 -1.79 -28.52
C GLN A 97 8.85 -2.42 -29.36
N THR A 98 7.63 -2.52 -28.84
CA THR A 98 6.51 -3.17 -29.54
C THR A 98 5.96 -2.30 -30.67
N LYS A 99 5.95 -0.97 -30.55
CA LYS A 99 5.46 -0.07 -31.61
C LYS A 99 6.27 -0.16 -32.92
N ALA A 100 7.49 -0.69 -32.88
CA ALA A 100 8.28 -0.92 -34.08
C ALA A 100 7.72 -2.06 -34.96
N TYR A 101 6.94 -2.97 -34.37
CA TYR A 101 6.39 -4.14 -35.05
C TYR A 101 4.92 -4.01 -35.42
N LEU A 102 4.18 -3.13 -34.74
CA LEU A 102 2.75 -2.93 -34.98
C LEU A 102 2.34 -1.48 -34.66
N LYS A 103 1.20 -1.09 -35.26
CA LYS A 103 0.55 0.18 -34.91
C LYS A 103 -0.46 -0.09 -33.80
N PHE A 104 -0.31 0.60 -32.69
CA PHE A 104 -1.31 0.66 -31.64
C PHE A 104 -2.43 1.63 -32.01
N GLU A 105 -3.57 1.54 -31.33
CA GLU A 105 -4.63 2.52 -31.42
C GLU A 105 -4.16 3.90 -30.88
N ASN A 106 -4.72 4.99 -31.41
CA ASN A 106 -4.38 6.34 -30.98
C ASN A 106 -4.57 6.54 -29.47
N ASP A 107 -5.54 5.85 -28.88
CA ASP A 107 -5.80 5.85 -27.44
C ASP A 107 -4.58 5.35 -26.63
N THR A 108 -3.93 4.28 -27.08
CA THR A 108 -2.73 3.74 -26.40
C THR A 108 -1.56 4.73 -26.49
N TYR A 109 -1.36 5.41 -27.60
CA TYR A 109 -0.34 6.47 -27.73
C TYR A 109 -0.61 7.62 -26.76
N THR A 110 -1.88 8.03 -26.64
CA THR A 110 -2.29 9.09 -25.71
C THR A 110 -2.04 8.70 -24.27
N LYS A 111 -2.41 7.49 -23.86
CA LYS A 111 -2.16 6.94 -22.52
C LYS A 111 -0.66 6.94 -22.17
N VAL A 112 0.19 6.50 -23.10
CA VAL A 112 1.65 6.49 -22.89
C VAL A 112 2.22 7.90 -22.81
N ALA A 113 1.72 8.83 -23.60
CA ALA A 113 2.12 10.24 -23.54
C ALA A 113 1.72 10.88 -22.20
N GLU A 114 0.53 10.58 -21.70
CA GLU A 114 0.05 11.01 -20.39
C GLU A 114 0.92 10.42 -19.26
N LEU A 115 1.22 9.12 -19.31
CA LEU A 115 2.08 8.45 -18.37
C LEU A 115 3.49 9.06 -18.32
N ARG A 116 4.06 9.42 -19.49
CA ARG A 116 5.37 10.10 -19.59
C ARG A 116 5.38 11.51 -19.04
N SER A 117 4.29 12.25 -19.23
CA SER A 117 4.20 13.66 -18.82
C SER A 117 4.33 13.86 -17.31
N GLY A 118 4.16 12.81 -16.51
CA GLY A 118 4.21 12.85 -15.04
C GLY A 118 3.14 13.75 -14.42
N LYS A 119 2.16 14.21 -15.21
CA LYS A 119 1.08 15.09 -14.71
C LYS A 119 0.20 14.41 -13.66
N THR A 120 0.23 13.09 -13.61
CA THR A 120 -0.48 12.25 -12.62
C THR A 120 0.30 12.03 -11.32
N ALA A 121 1.56 12.49 -11.23
CA ALA A 121 2.46 12.17 -10.10
C ALA A 121 2.49 13.20 -8.98
N LYS A 122 1.46 14.03 -8.79
CA LYS A 122 1.43 15.02 -7.70
C LYS A 122 0.56 14.55 -6.53
N ASN A 123 1.22 14.08 -5.48
CA ASN A 123 0.84 14.11 -4.05
C ASN A 123 -0.64 13.82 -3.64
N ASN A 124 -1.48 13.27 -4.51
CA ASN A 124 -2.87 12.97 -4.20
C ASN A 124 -3.16 11.49 -4.49
N ILE A 125 -3.79 10.79 -3.55
CA ILE A 125 -4.19 9.38 -3.64
C ILE A 125 -4.99 9.11 -4.93
N ASN A 126 -5.85 10.05 -5.34
CA ASN A 126 -6.64 9.94 -6.57
C ASN A 126 -5.77 9.98 -7.85
N GLU A 127 -4.68 10.72 -7.84
CA GLU A 127 -3.75 10.79 -8.98
C GLU A 127 -2.88 9.53 -9.07
N SER A 128 -2.45 8.99 -7.94
CA SER A 128 -1.74 7.69 -7.88
C SER A 128 -2.62 6.53 -8.39
N ASN A 129 -3.92 6.54 -8.06
CA ASN A 129 -4.87 5.55 -8.56
C ASN A 129 -5.07 5.68 -10.09
N LYS A 130 -5.16 6.91 -10.62
CA LYS A 130 -5.25 7.15 -12.07
C LYS A 130 -4.00 6.64 -12.80
N GLU A 131 -2.80 6.89 -12.26
CA GLU A 131 -1.55 6.40 -12.85
C GLU A 131 -1.52 4.87 -12.89
N GLN A 132 -1.99 4.20 -11.83
CA GLN A 132 -2.08 2.74 -11.81
C GLN A 132 -3.10 2.19 -12.82
N ILE A 133 -4.28 2.81 -12.96
CA ILE A 133 -5.28 2.43 -13.97
C ILE A 133 -4.69 2.59 -15.37
N LEU A 134 -3.97 3.68 -15.62
CA LEU A 134 -3.31 3.95 -16.89
C LEU A 134 -2.26 2.88 -17.21
N MET A 135 -1.39 2.56 -16.25
CA MET A 135 -0.40 1.49 -16.39
C MET A 135 -1.05 0.12 -16.66
N ASN A 136 -2.15 -0.20 -15.97
CA ASN A 136 -2.89 -1.46 -16.20
C ASN A 136 -3.48 -1.52 -17.60
N SER A 137 -4.04 -0.42 -18.11
CA SER A 137 -4.59 -0.34 -19.46
C SER A 137 -3.49 -0.55 -20.51
N ILE A 138 -2.35 0.15 -20.38
CA ILE A 138 -1.20 0.00 -21.29
C ILE A 138 -0.65 -1.43 -21.25
N ALA A 139 -0.49 -2.02 -20.07
CA ALA A 139 -0.03 -3.41 -19.92
C ALA A 139 -0.97 -4.40 -20.63
N ARG A 140 -2.28 -4.19 -20.51
CA ARG A 140 -3.28 -5.02 -21.20
C ARG A 140 -3.16 -4.89 -22.71
N ASP A 141 -3.10 -3.68 -23.25
CA ASP A 141 -2.98 -3.41 -24.69
C ASP A 141 -1.72 -4.07 -25.27
N ILE A 142 -0.58 -4.02 -24.54
CA ILE A 142 0.67 -4.67 -24.91
C ILE A 142 0.55 -6.20 -24.87
N ASN A 143 -0.09 -6.76 -23.85
CA ASN A 143 -0.27 -8.21 -23.74
C ASN A 143 -1.15 -8.76 -24.85
N ILE A 144 -2.25 -8.08 -25.21
CA ILE A 144 -3.08 -8.43 -26.36
C ILE A 144 -2.25 -8.43 -27.66
N ALA A 145 -1.44 -7.39 -27.87
CA ALA A 145 -0.55 -7.32 -29.01
C ALA A 145 0.48 -8.46 -29.02
N TYR A 146 1.07 -8.78 -27.88
CA TYR A 146 2.03 -9.88 -27.73
C TYR A 146 1.41 -11.25 -28.08
N GLU A 147 0.15 -11.47 -27.70
CA GLU A 147 -0.57 -12.71 -28.04
C GLU A 147 -0.87 -12.82 -29.53
N GLN A 148 -1.27 -11.72 -30.17
CA GLN A 148 -1.71 -11.68 -31.58
C GLN A 148 -0.55 -11.71 -32.59
N TYR A 149 0.64 -11.25 -32.22
CA TYR A 149 1.76 -11.10 -33.15
C TYR A 149 2.92 -12.06 -32.80
N PRO A 150 3.07 -13.20 -33.53
CA PRO A 150 4.12 -14.18 -33.26
C PRO A 150 5.54 -13.62 -33.34
N ASN A 151 5.75 -12.61 -34.18
CA ASN A 151 7.04 -11.94 -34.33
C ASN A 151 7.52 -11.24 -33.04
N LEU A 152 6.60 -10.79 -32.19
CA LEU A 152 6.94 -10.22 -30.88
C LEU A 152 7.48 -11.31 -29.93
N LYS A 153 6.96 -12.53 -30.03
CA LYS A 153 7.40 -13.70 -29.24
C LYS A 153 8.79 -14.19 -29.65
N ALA A 154 9.21 -13.90 -30.86
CA ALA A 154 10.54 -14.23 -31.37
C ALA A 154 11.62 -13.20 -30.96
N ASN A 155 11.22 -12.02 -30.47
CA ASN A 155 12.15 -10.97 -30.05
C ASN A 155 12.53 -11.12 -28.58
N SER A 156 13.79 -11.49 -28.31
CA SER A 156 14.29 -11.71 -26.95
C SER A 156 14.15 -10.49 -26.06
N ILE A 157 14.36 -9.26 -26.56
CA ILE A 157 14.24 -8.03 -25.79
C ILE A 157 12.80 -7.83 -25.29
N ILE A 158 11.81 -8.11 -26.15
CA ILE A 158 10.39 -7.99 -25.77
C ILE A 158 10.03 -9.05 -24.75
N VAL A 159 10.48 -10.30 -24.92
CA VAL A 159 10.28 -11.39 -23.96
C VAL A 159 10.88 -11.05 -22.60
N ASP A 160 12.10 -10.52 -22.57
CA ASP A 160 12.78 -10.10 -21.34
C ASP A 160 12.02 -8.95 -20.65
N LEU A 161 11.52 -7.97 -21.39
CA LEU A 161 10.75 -6.86 -20.84
C LEU A 161 9.39 -7.29 -20.30
N ILE A 162 8.71 -8.24 -20.94
CA ILE A 162 7.46 -8.83 -20.43
C ILE A 162 7.73 -9.59 -19.13
N SER A 163 8.77 -10.41 -19.11
CA SER A 163 9.19 -11.15 -17.91
C SER A 163 9.56 -10.19 -16.78
N ALA A 164 10.28 -9.12 -17.08
CA ALA A 164 10.59 -8.06 -16.11
C ALA A 164 9.33 -7.35 -15.60
N SER A 165 8.35 -7.08 -16.47
CA SER A 165 7.06 -6.49 -16.07
C SER A 165 6.31 -7.38 -15.10
N GLN A 166 6.22 -8.69 -15.39
CA GLN A 166 5.58 -9.68 -14.50
C GLN A 166 6.31 -9.79 -13.16
N TYR A 167 7.64 -9.80 -13.18
CA TYR A 167 8.44 -9.78 -11.96
C TYR A 167 8.14 -8.56 -11.10
N ILE A 168 8.11 -7.35 -11.70
CA ILE A 168 7.83 -6.11 -10.98
C ILE A 168 6.41 -6.11 -10.40
N GLU A 169 5.43 -6.67 -11.09
CA GLU A 169 4.06 -6.81 -10.56
C GLU A 169 4.02 -7.70 -9.31
N ASN A 170 4.79 -8.79 -9.30
CA ASN A 170 4.94 -9.64 -8.12
C ASN A 170 5.62 -8.90 -6.96
N GLU A 171 6.65 -8.09 -7.26
CA GLU A 171 7.33 -7.25 -6.26
C GLU A 171 6.40 -6.18 -5.67
N ILE A 172 5.53 -5.56 -6.49
CA ILE A 172 4.51 -4.62 -6.00
C ILE A 172 3.53 -5.34 -5.08
N ALA A 173 3.07 -6.52 -5.45
CA ALA A 173 2.17 -7.32 -4.62
C ALA A 173 2.83 -7.75 -3.30
N ALA A 174 4.11 -8.11 -3.34
CA ALA A 174 4.90 -8.44 -2.14
C ALA A 174 5.08 -7.21 -1.24
N SER A 175 5.42 -6.05 -1.80
CA SER A 175 5.59 -4.79 -1.06
C SER A 175 4.27 -4.34 -0.40
N ARG A 176 3.13 -4.52 -1.06
CA ARG A 176 1.81 -4.23 -0.49
C ARG A 176 1.47 -5.17 0.67
N ARG A 177 1.80 -6.46 0.56
CA ARG A 177 1.63 -7.41 1.68
C ARG A 177 2.49 -7.03 2.88
N LEU A 178 3.74 -6.65 2.64
CA LEU A 178 4.65 -6.19 3.71
C LEU A 178 4.12 -4.94 4.40
N TYR A 179 3.67 -3.93 3.62
CA TYR A 179 3.04 -2.74 4.16
C TYR A 179 1.83 -3.08 5.03
N ASN A 180 0.93 -3.93 4.55
CA ASN A 180 -0.26 -4.35 5.31
C ASN A 180 0.11 -5.08 6.59
N MET A 181 1.15 -5.89 6.58
CA MET A 181 1.68 -6.56 7.78
C MET A 181 2.22 -5.56 8.79
N ASP A 182 3.04 -4.60 8.35
CA ASP A 182 3.62 -3.56 9.22
C ASP A 182 2.53 -2.65 9.80
N VAL A 183 1.55 -2.24 8.99
CA VAL A 183 0.39 -1.45 9.45
C VAL A 183 -0.45 -2.24 10.45
N THR A 184 -0.73 -3.51 10.18
CA THR A 184 -1.48 -4.36 11.12
C THR A 184 -0.77 -4.47 12.46
N GLN A 185 0.55 -4.71 12.43
CA GLN A 185 1.36 -4.78 13.66
C GLN A 185 1.36 -3.46 14.43
N PHE A 186 1.45 -2.32 13.74
CA PHE A 186 1.35 -1.01 14.36
C PHE A 186 -0.03 -0.77 14.97
N ASN A 187 -1.10 -0.98 14.19
CA ASN A 187 -2.48 -0.80 14.65
C ASN A 187 -2.76 -1.66 15.90
N GLN A 188 -2.33 -2.92 15.90
CA GLN A 188 -2.44 -3.79 17.07
C GLN A 188 -1.67 -3.22 18.26
N SER A 189 -0.42 -2.78 18.06
CA SER A 189 0.40 -2.30 19.19
C SER A 189 -0.13 -1.03 19.83
N ILE A 190 -0.80 -0.14 19.10
CA ILE A 190 -1.39 1.08 19.68
C ILE A 190 -2.75 0.85 20.34
N MET A 191 -3.44 -0.25 20.02
CA MET A 191 -4.77 -0.57 20.56
C MET A 191 -4.73 -1.53 21.74
N LEU A 192 -3.62 -2.25 21.96
CA LEU A 192 -3.50 -3.23 23.03
C LEU A 192 -3.15 -2.56 24.36
N TYR A 193 -3.82 -3.02 25.44
CA TYR A 193 -3.48 -2.64 26.80
C TYR A 193 -2.14 -3.31 27.22
N PRO A 194 -1.27 -2.60 27.97
CA PRO A 194 -1.40 -1.25 28.51
C PRO A 194 -0.86 -0.13 27.57
N ALA A 195 -0.31 -0.46 26.40
CA ALA A 195 0.31 0.49 25.48
C ALA A 195 -0.68 1.55 24.93
N VAL A 196 -1.98 1.22 24.84
CA VAL A 196 -3.03 2.14 24.37
C VAL A 196 -3.09 3.44 25.19
N VAL A 197 -2.80 3.39 26.49
CA VAL A 197 -2.78 4.59 27.36
C VAL A 197 -1.67 5.55 26.93
N LYS A 198 -0.51 5.02 26.50
CA LYS A 198 0.58 5.81 25.98
C LYS A 198 0.30 6.29 24.55
N ALA A 199 -0.28 5.43 23.72
CA ALA A 199 -0.65 5.76 22.35
C ALA A 199 -1.66 6.92 22.30
N GLU A 200 -2.66 6.93 23.17
CA GLU A 200 -3.61 8.04 23.33
C GLU A 200 -2.90 9.35 23.68
N LYS A 201 -1.96 9.34 24.65
CA LYS A 201 -1.18 10.53 25.01
C LYS A 201 -0.29 11.04 23.87
N MET A 202 0.17 10.14 23.01
CA MET A 202 0.94 10.48 21.81
C MET A 202 0.03 10.86 20.63
N LYS A 203 -1.31 10.82 20.80
CA LYS A 203 -2.32 11.09 19.75
C LYS A 203 -2.12 10.21 18.51
N LEU A 204 -1.78 8.93 18.73
CA LEU A 204 -1.63 7.97 17.64
C LEU A 204 -3.02 7.51 17.17
N TYR A 205 -3.11 7.22 15.87
CA TYR A 205 -4.30 6.68 15.23
C TYR A 205 -3.94 5.49 14.34
N THR A 206 -4.92 4.67 14.02
CA THR A 206 -4.73 3.51 13.13
C THR A 206 -4.53 3.96 11.69
N LEU A 207 -3.71 3.23 10.96
CA LEU A 207 -3.45 3.46 9.54
C LEU A 207 -4.30 2.53 8.69
N PRO A 208 -4.76 2.98 7.52
CA PRO A 208 -5.50 2.16 6.58
C PRO A 208 -4.60 1.12 5.91
N LEU A 209 -5.20 -0.02 5.55
CA LEU A 209 -4.55 -1.06 4.77
C LEU A 209 -4.70 -0.78 3.27
N PHE A 210 -3.74 -1.26 2.49
CA PHE A 210 -3.93 -1.38 1.04
C PHE A 210 -4.98 -2.43 0.73
N VAL A 211 -5.97 -2.05 -0.05
CA VAL A 211 -7.07 -2.92 -0.48
C VAL A 211 -7.12 -2.93 -2.01
N ALA A 212 -7.48 -4.06 -2.59
CA ALA A 212 -7.70 -4.15 -4.04
C ALA A 212 -8.84 -3.20 -4.47
N SER A 213 -8.71 -2.57 -5.63
CA SER A 213 -9.76 -1.72 -6.18
C SER A 213 -11.03 -2.53 -6.48
N GLU A 214 -12.19 -1.87 -6.51
CA GLU A 214 -13.47 -2.50 -6.85
C GLU A 214 -13.42 -3.24 -8.21
N GLU A 215 -12.66 -2.70 -9.17
CA GLU A 215 -12.46 -3.33 -10.48
C GLU A 215 -11.66 -4.63 -10.39
N GLN A 216 -10.67 -4.70 -9.50
CA GLN A 216 -9.86 -5.91 -9.28
C GLN A 216 -10.61 -7.00 -8.49
N LYS A 217 -11.72 -6.65 -7.86
CA LYS A 217 -12.57 -7.58 -7.08
C LYS A 217 -13.71 -8.13 -7.88
N LYS A 218 -14.06 -7.51 -9.03
CA LYS A 218 -15.07 -8.08 -9.91
C LYS A 218 -14.62 -9.46 -10.33
N ASP A 219 -15.42 -10.44 -9.94
CA ASP A 219 -15.23 -11.81 -10.36
C ASP A 219 -15.25 -11.88 -11.90
N VAL A 220 -14.37 -12.68 -12.48
CA VAL A 220 -14.36 -12.87 -13.92
C VAL A 220 -15.67 -13.56 -14.28
N ASP A 221 -16.52 -12.89 -15.05
CA ASP A 221 -17.76 -13.47 -15.54
C ASP A 221 -17.41 -14.66 -16.45
N MET A 222 -17.60 -15.87 -15.91
CA MET A 222 -17.37 -17.14 -16.60
C MET A 222 -18.61 -17.64 -17.33
N SER A 223 -19.68 -16.84 -17.39
CA SER A 223 -20.96 -17.25 -18.02
C SER A 223 -20.81 -17.58 -19.52
N GLY A 224 -19.84 -16.94 -20.21
CA GLY A 224 -19.53 -17.23 -21.60
C GLY A 224 -18.89 -18.61 -21.87
N LEU A 225 -18.36 -19.28 -20.84
CA LEU A 225 -17.79 -20.64 -20.99
C LEU A 225 -18.85 -21.74 -21.11
N SER A 226 -20.09 -21.50 -20.69
CA SER A 226 -21.18 -22.44 -20.80
C SER A 226 -21.69 -22.63 -22.25
N ASP A 227 -21.39 -21.69 -23.16
CA ASP A 227 -21.84 -21.72 -24.55
C ASP A 227 -20.92 -22.52 -25.48
N PHE A 228 -19.75 -22.95 -25.02
CA PHE A 228 -18.83 -23.80 -25.79
C PHE A 228 -19.17 -25.30 -25.78
N ASN A 229 -20.20 -25.73 -25.03
CA ASN A 229 -20.63 -27.13 -24.90
C ASN A 229 -21.99 -27.43 -25.58
N LYS A 230 -22.38 -26.63 -26.60
CA LYS A 230 -23.52 -26.95 -27.45
C LYS A 230 -23.10 -27.26 -28.88
#